data_0cf884ebea2bbf6b67311f83bc4d2ec3
#
_entry.id   0cf884ebea2bbf6b67311f83bc4d2ec3
#
_cell.length_a   1.000
_cell.length_b   1.000
_cell.length_c   1.000
_cell.angle_alpha   90.00
_cell.angle_beta   90.00
_cell.angle_gamma   90.00
#
_symmetry.space_group_name_H-M   'P 1'
#
loop_
_entity.id
_entity.type
_entity.pdbx_description
1 polymer ?
#
loop_
_entity_poly.entity_id
_entity_poly.type
_entity_poly.pdbx_seq_one_letter_code
_entity_poly.pdbx_strand_id
1 'polypeptide(L)'
;MLEGKVVVVTGASGGVGRAVVRILGEKRAKVALIARGETGLAAGATEVGAAGGTAKVFPADVADHRQVEAAADAVEEQLGPIDVWINVAFSSVFAPFDEVEPEEYERTTAVTYLGYVWGTRAALRRMRPRNKGVIVQTGSALAYRGIPLQSAYCGAKHAIKGFTESVRTELLHAHSDVKITMVQLPAVNTPQFDWVLSRLGRHPQPVPPIFQPEVAARAIVYAAEHPSRREYWVGGSTAATIIGERIAPGLIDRYLGKTGVNSQQTDEKQPTGVANLWEPADEDRDYGAHGSFDRRSKDRSLQVWLSQNRTRLAAALLTTATAALALRATRRR
;
A
#
# COMPACT_ATOMS: atom_id res chain seq x y z
N MET A 1 4.42 -17.39 -11.28
CA MET A 1 5.30 -16.69 -10.36
C MET A 1 4.75 -16.67 -8.93
N LEU A 2 3.47 -16.33 -8.68
CA LEU A 2 2.86 -16.47 -7.34
C LEU A 2 1.93 -17.69 -7.20
N GLU A 3 1.74 -18.48 -8.22
CA GLU A 3 0.94 -19.71 -8.18
C GLU A 3 1.49 -20.67 -7.11
N GLY A 4 0.59 -21.15 -6.24
CA GLY A 4 0.92 -22.02 -5.11
C GLY A 4 1.74 -21.38 -3.98
N LYS A 5 2.16 -20.12 -4.10
CA LYS A 5 2.91 -19.38 -3.07
C LYS A 5 2.02 -18.95 -1.93
N VAL A 6 2.53 -19.03 -0.70
CA VAL A 6 1.86 -18.51 0.49
C VAL A 6 2.12 -17.01 0.61
N VAL A 7 1.05 -16.24 0.50
CA VAL A 7 1.08 -14.77 0.52
C VAL A 7 0.21 -14.26 1.67
N VAL A 8 0.83 -13.55 2.61
CA VAL A 8 0.14 -12.87 3.71
C VAL A 8 -0.18 -11.44 3.29
N VAL A 9 -1.40 -10.98 3.55
CA VAL A 9 -1.84 -9.60 3.31
C VAL A 9 -2.49 -9.06 4.58
N THR A 10 -1.90 -8.01 5.18
CA THR A 10 -2.54 -7.29 6.29
C THR A 10 -3.48 -6.20 5.76
N GLY A 11 -4.58 -5.92 6.45
CA GLY A 11 -5.61 -5.00 5.97
C GLY A 11 -6.38 -5.55 4.76
N ALA A 12 -6.58 -6.87 4.74
CA ALA A 12 -7.14 -7.60 3.61
C ALA A 12 -8.67 -7.48 3.47
N SER A 13 -9.37 -6.97 4.49
CA SER A 13 -10.84 -6.90 4.53
C SER A 13 -11.42 -5.83 3.61
N GLY A 14 -10.67 -4.76 3.29
CA GLY A 14 -11.20 -3.65 2.49
C GLY A 14 -10.15 -2.92 1.64
N GLY A 15 -10.60 -2.01 0.80
CA GLY A 15 -9.77 -1.07 0.04
C GLY A 15 -8.67 -1.75 -0.80
N VAL A 16 -7.47 -1.21 -0.73
CA VAL A 16 -6.31 -1.71 -1.48
C VAL A 16 -5.98 -3.15 -1.12
N GLY A 17 -6.06 -3.53 0.17
CA GLY A 17 -5.80 -4.91 0.61
C GLY A 17 -6.78 -5.90 -0.02
N ARG A 18 -8.07 -5.55 -0.09
CA ARG A 18 -9.10 -6.34 -0.77
C ARG A 18 -8.80 -6.51 -2.27
N ALA A 19 -8.43 -5.44 -2.96
CA ALA A 19 -8.04 -5.51 -4.36
C ALA A 19 -6.77 -6.36 -4.58
N VAL A 20 -5.80 -6.31 -3.65
CA VAL A 20 -4.59 -7.16 -3.69
C VAL A 20 -4.95 -8.64 -3.58
N VAL A 21 -5.77 -9.03 -2.59
CA VAL A 21 -6.11 -10.45 -2.40
C VAL A 21 -6.89 -11.01 -3.59
N ARG A 22 -7.76 -10.23 -4.23
CA ARG A 22 -8.45 -10.63 -5.46
C ARG A 22 -7.46 -10.96 -6.58
N ILE A 23 -6.48 -10.08 -6.85
CA ILE A 23 -5.45 -10.32 -7.88
C ILE A 23 -4.57 -11.53 -7.51
N LEU A 24 -4.29 -11.76 -6.23
CA LEU A 24 -3.56 -12.95 -5.79
C LEU A 24 -4.37 -14.23 -6.03
N GLY A 25 -5.70 -14.17 -5.88
CA GLY A 25 -6.61 -15.26 -6.27
C GLY A 25 -6.49 -15.58 -7.76
N GLU A 26 -6.54 -14.58 -8.64
CA GLU A 26 -6.34 -14.74 -10.10
C GLU A 26 -4.98 -15.38 -10.44
N LYS A 27 -3.97 -15.16 -9.59
CA LYS A 27 -2.65 -15.79 -9.72
C LYS A 27 -2.54 -17.16 -9.05
N ARG A 28 -3.66 -17.71 -8.56
CA ARG A 28 -3.73 -19.01 -7.88
C ARG A 28 -2.78 -19.15 -6.68
N ALA A 29 -2.60 -18.04 -5.95
CA ALA A 29 -1.83 -18.04 -4.72
C ALA A 29 -2.64 -18.66 -3.56
N LYS A 30 -1.92 -19.08 -2.50
CA LYS A 30 -2.50 -19.37 -1.20
C LYS A 30 -2.44 -18.08 -0.37
N VAL A 31 -3.58 -17.47 -0.11
CA VAL A 31 -3.66 -16.14 0.48
C VAL A 31 -4.10 -16.22 1.94
N ALA A 32 -3.30 -15.69 2.83
CA ALA A 32 -3.65 -15.46 4.23
C ALA A 32 -4.16 -14.02 4.38
N LEU A 33 -5.42 -13.86 4.72
CA LEU A 33 -6.07 -12.56 4.91
C LEU A 33 -6.03 -12.19 6.38
N ILE A 34 -5.35 -11.10 6.73
CA ILE A 34 -5.25 -10.58 8.10
C ILE A 34 -5.94 -9.22 8.17
N ALA A 35 -6.94 -9.09 9.04
CA ALA A 35 -7.58 -7.84 9.44
C ALA A 35 -8.41 -8.07 10.71
N ARG A 36 -9.12 -7.05 11.21
CA ARG A 36 -9.96 -7.16 12.41
C ARG A 36 -11.37 -7.65 12.08
N GLY A 37 -12.03 -7.02 11.07
CA GLY A 37 -13.44 -7.27 10.72
C GLY A 37 -13.64 -8.60 10.02
N GLU A 38 -14.44 -9.48 10.62
CA GLU A 38 -14.65 -10.84 10.14
C GLU A 38 -15.48 -10.88 8.85
N THR A 39 -16.52 -10.04 8.73
CA THR A 39 -17.37 -9.99 7.53
C THR A 39 -16.58 -9.59 6.29
N GLY A 40 -15.74 -8.56 6.40
CA GLY A 40 -14.87 -8.15 5.29
C GLY A 40 -13.83 -9.22 4.93
N LEU A 41 -13.27 -9.92 5.92
CA LEU A 41 -12.33 -11.04 5.69
C LEU A 41 -13.00 -12.21 4.98
N ALA A 42 -14.20 -12.64 5.43
CA ALA A 42 -14.95 -13.74 4.84
C ALA A 42 -15.33 -13.47 3.38
N ALA A 43 -15.79 -12.23 3.09
CA ALA A 43 -16.07 -11.79 1.74
C ALA A 43 -14.80 -11.79 0.87
N GLY A 44 -13.66 -11.32 1.40
CA GLY A 44 -12.36 -11.38 0.70
C GLY A 44 -11.91 -12.80 0.39
N ALA A 45 -12.07 -13.71 1.33
CA ALA A 45 -11.75 -15.13 1.10
C ALA A 45 -12.61 -15.75 0.01
N THR A 46 -13.90 -15.41 -0.02
CA THR A 46 -14.83 -15.83 -1.08
C THR A 46 -14.39 -15.35 -2.46
N GLU A 47 -13.97 -14.08 -2.58
CA GLU A 47 -13.46 -13.52 -3.84
C GLU A 47 -12.18 -14.20 -4.30
N VAL A 48 -11.25 -14.50 -3.39
CA VAL A 48 -10.02 -15.22 -3.72
C VAL A 48 -10.34 -16.62 -4.26
N GLY A 49 -11.27 -17.33 -3.61
CA GLY A 49 -11.72 -18.65 -4.05
C GLY A 49 -12.39 -18.60 -5.43
N ALA A 50 -13.28 -17.66 -5.65
CA ALA A 50 -13.95 -17.45 -6.94
C ALA A 50 -12.96 -17.11 -8.08
N ALA A 51 -11.85 -16.45 -7.75
CA ALA A 51 -10.77 -16.14 -8.70
C ALA A 51 -9.80 -17.32 -8.96
N GLY A 52 -9.96 -18.46 -8.26
CA GLY A 52 -9.16 -19.67 -8.46
C GLY A 52 -7.98 -19.83 -7.51
N GLY A 53 -7.85 -18.99 -6.49
CA GLY A 53 -6.87 -19.11 -5.42
C GLY A 53 -7.39 -19.91 -4.22
N THR A 54 -6.53 -20.07 -3.22
CA THR A 54 -6.89 -20.62 -1.91
C THR A 54 -6.80 -19.52 -0.87
N ALA A 55 -7.80 -19.36 -0.02
CA ALA A 55 -7.81 -18.34 1.02
C ALA A 55 -8.07 -18.91 2.40
N LYS A 56 -7.41 -18.33 3.40
CA LYS A 56 -7.74 -18.50 4.82
C LYS A 56 -7.72 -17.14 5.53
N VAL A 57 -8.62 -16.98 6.49
CA VAL A 57 -8.75 -15.76 7.28
C VAL A 57 -8.08 -15.93 8.64
N PHE A 58 -7.44 -14.88 9.11
CA PHE A 58 -6.76 -14.82 10.38
C PHE A 58 -7.10 -13.48 11.04
N PRO A 59 -8.19 -13.39 11.83
CA PRO A 59 -8.55 -12.18 12.52
C PRO A 59 -7.44 -11.74 13.46
N ALA A 60 -6.93 -10.52 13.28
CA ALA A 60 -5.89 -9.95 14.13
C ALA A 60 -5.83 -8.42 14.02
N ASP A 61 -5.54 -7.76 15.14
CA ASP A 61 -5.15 -6.36 15.17
C ASP A 61 -3.64 -6.25 14.97
N VAL A 62 -3.24 -5.60 13.87
CA VAL A 62 -1.81 -5.41 13.55
C VAL A 62 -1.07 -4.53 14.57
N ALA A 63 -1.77 -3.76 15.39
CA ALA A 63 -1.18 -3.00 16.49
C ALA A 63 -0.67 -3.90 17.62
N ASP A 64 -1.22 -5.10 17.76
CA ASP A 64 -0.78 -6.09 18.76
C ASP A 64 0.21 -7.08 18.14
N HIS A 65 1.48 -6.96 18.51
CA HIS A 65 2.54 -7.83 18.01
C HIS A 65 2.32 -9.32 18.30
N ARG A 66 1.58 -9.65 19.40
CA ARG A 66 1.30 -11.05 19.77
C ARG A 66 0.28 -11.67 18.84
N GLN A 67 -0.76 -10.91 18.47
CA GLN A 67 -1.75 -11.35 17.51
C GLN A 67 -1.12 -11.54 16.12
N VAL A 68 -0.24 -10.62 15.68
CA VAL A 68 0.49 -10.74 14.42
C VAL A 68 1.39 -11.97 14.39
N GLU A 69 2.09 -12.26 15.49
CA GLU A 69 2.96 -13.43 15.57
C GLU A 69 2.15 -14.74 15.57
N ALA A 70 1.05 -14.80 16.35
CA ALA A 70 0.15 -15.95 16.37
C ALA A 70 -0.51 -16.20 15.01
N ALA A 71 -0.94 -15.14 14.32
CA ALA A 71 -1.47 -15.25 12.97
C ALA A 71 -0.42 -15.81 12.00
N ALA A 72 0.84 -15.36 12.10
CA ALA A 72 1.91 -15.86 11.25
C ALA A 72 2.25 -17.34 11.51
N ASP A 73 2.20 -17.80 12.76
CA ASP A 73 2.35 -19.23 13.12
C ASP A 73 1.21 -20.05 12.51
N ALA A 74 -0.03 -19.62 12.69
CA ALA A 74 -1.20 -20.28 12.13
C ALA A 74 -1.20 -20.32 10.59
N VAL A 75 -0.67 -19.28 9.94
CA VAL A 75 -0.48 -19.28 8.48
C VAL A 75 0.49 -20.36 8.05
N GLU A 76 1.67 -20.48 8.68
CA GLU A 76 2.64 -21.51 8.31
C GLU A 76 2.12 -22.93 8.59
N GLU A 77 1.38 -23.12 9.67
CA GLU A 77 0.74 -24.40 10.01
C GLU A 77 -0.31 -24.80 8.96
N GLN A 78 -1.14 -23.85 8.52
CA GLN A 78 -2.32 -24.16 7.69
C GLN A 78 -2.10 -24.04 6.18
N LEU A 79 -1.18 -23.21 5.72
CA LEU A 79 -0.93 -22.93 4.31
C LEU A 79 0.48 -23.33 3.87
N GLY A 80 1.41 -23.46 4.81
CA GLY A 80 2.82 -23.74 4.59
C GLY A 80 3.70 -22.49 4.70
N PRO A 81 5.01 -22.63 4.41
CA PRO A 81 5.99 -21.57 4.61
C PRO A 81 5.64 -20.27 3.87
N ILE A 82 5.68 -19.13 4.57
CA ILE A 82 5.33 -17.81 4.02
C ILE A 82 6.37 -17.39 2.99
N ASP A 83 5.97 -17.27 1.72
CA ASP A 83 6.82 -16.79 0.62
C ASP A 83 6.82 -15.27 0.49
N VAL A 84 5.65 -14.63 0.72
CA VAL A 84 5.48 -13.17 0.56
C VAL A 84 4.67 -12.62 1.74
N TRP A 85 5.11 -11.47 2.26
CA TRP A 85 4.37 -10.70 3.26
C TRP A 85 4.10 -9.29 2.74
N ILE A 86 2.83 -8.89 2.67
CA ILE A 86 2.39 -7.59 2.16
C ILE A 86 1.73 -6.81 3.30
N ASN A 87 2.38 -5.75 3.76
CA ASN A 87 1.83 -4.83 4.74
C ASN A 87 0.97 -3.76 4.02
N VAL A 88 -0.35 -3.78 4.28
CA VAL A 88 -1.30 -2.79 3.72
C VAL A 88 -2.12 -2.11 4.82
N ALA A 89 -2.33 -2.78 5.96
CA ALA A 89 -3.16 -2.27 7.04
C ALA A 89 -2.75 -0.86 7.48
N PHE A 90 -3.71 0.02 7.69
CA PHE A 90 -3.48 1.35 8.23
C PHE A 90 -4.75 1.92 8.87
N SER A 91 -4.57 2.97 9.67
CA SER A 91 -5.61 3.85 10.16
C SER A 91 -5.17 5.31 10.02
N SER A 92 -6.11 6.23 10.10
CA SER A 92 -5.86 7.67 10.03
C SER A 92 -6.91 8.43 10.83
N VAL A 93 -6.57 9.68 11.18
CA VAL A 93 -7.49 10.67 11.71
C VAL A 93 -7.41 11.90 10.81
N PHE A 94 -8.56 12.49 10.49
CA PHE A 94 -8.67 13.74 9.75
C PHE A 94 -9.14 14.85 10.70
N ALA A 95 -8.18 15.64 11.19
CA ALA A 95 -8.43 16.77 12.08
C ALA A 95 -7.29 17.80 12.02
N PRO A 96 -7.50 19.05 12.42
CA PRO A 96 -6.43 19.94 12.82
C PRO A 96 -5.53 19.27 13.87
N PHE A 97 -4.23 19.55 13.85
CA PHE A 97 -3.28 18.82 14.72
C PHE A 97 -3.61 18.93 16.22
N ASP A 98 -3.99 20.12 16.64
CA ASP A 98 -4.35 20.46 18.03
C ASP A 98 -5.73 19.90 18.46
N GLU A 99 -6.50 19.34 17.54
CA GLU A 99 -7.78 18.65 17.81
C GLU A 99 -7.63 17.11 17.78
N VAL A 100 -6.46 16.57 17.50
CA VAL A 100 -6.21 15.12 17.56
C VAL A 100 -5.86 14.73 18.97
N GLU A 101 -6.68 13.87 19.60
CA GLU A 101 -6.42 13.38 20.93
C GLU A 101 -5.15 12.51 20.98
N PRO A 102 -4.37 12.54 22.09
CA PRO A 102 -3.15 11.76 22.22
C PRO A 102 -3.34 10.28 21.92
N GLU A 103 -4.42 9.67 22.41
CA GLU A 103 -4.74 8.26 22.23
C GLU A 103 -5.03 7.92 20.76
N GLU A 104 -5.67 8.83 20.02
CA GLU A 104 -5.92 8.68 18.59
C GLU A 104 -4.62 8.72 17.79
N TYR A 105 -3.71 9.61 18.20
CA TYR A 105 -2.38 9.71 17.60
C TYR A 105 -1.56 8.44 17.84
N GLU A 106 -1.56 7.94 19.08
CA GLU A 106 -0.92 6.69 19.48
C GLU A 106 -1.51 5.51 18.72
N ARG A 107 -2.85 5.41 18.65
CA ARG A 107 -3.53 4.33 17.93
C ARG A 107 -3.22 4.36 16.44
N THR A 108 -3.24 5.51 15.80
CA THR A 108 -2.86 5.67 14.39
C THR A 108 -1.41 5.23 14.16
N THR A 109 -0.50 5.59 15.06
CA THR A 109 0.91 5.19 15.01
C THR A 109 1.06 3.68 15.22
N ALA A 110 0.37 3.11 16.19
CA ALA A 110 0.41 1.68 16.50
C ALA A 110 -0.08 0.82 15.30
N VAL A 111 -1.19 1.19 14.69
CA VAL A 111 -1.73 0.46 13.53
C VAL A 111 -0.88 0.70 12.28
N THR A 112 -0.62 1.97 11.93
CA THR A 112 -0.07 2.34 10.63
C THR A 112 1.45 2.18 10.56
N TYR A 113 2.18 2.43 11.66
CA TYR A 113 3.63 2.25 11.70
C TYR A 113 4.05 0.95 12.39
N LEU A 114 3.69 0.78 13.68
CA LEU A 114 4.14 -0.42 14.42
C LEU A 114 3.57 -1.71 13.83
N GLY A 115 2.36 -1.69 13.25
CA GLY A 115 1.82 -2.84 12.52
C GLY A 115 2.71 -3.31 11.38
N TYR A 116 3.37 -2.38 10.67
CA TYR A 116 4.36 -2.74 9.64
C TYR A 116 5.65 -3.30 10.25
N VAL A 117 6.07 -2.76 11.40
CA VAL A 117 7.23 -3.28 12.14
C VAL A 117 6.97 -4.72 12.58
N TRP A 118 5.80 -4.99 13.17
CA TRP A 118 5.43 -6.33 13.64
C TRP A 118 5.27 -7.33 12.51
N GLY A 119 4.59 -6.95 11.43
CA GLY A 119 4.46 -7.79 10.24
C GLY A 119 5.80 -8.10 9.59
N THR A 120 6.69 -7.10 9.47
CA THR A 120 8.04 -7.29 8.95
C THR A 120 8.87 -8.20 9.85
N ARG A 121 8.78 -8.03 11.18
CA ARG A 121 9.47 -8.88 12.15
C ARG A 121 8.99 -10.34 12.07
N ALA A 122 7.69 -10.56 12.04
CA ALA A 122 7.10 -11.89 11.91
C ALA A 122 7.52 -12.59 10.61
N ALA A 123 7.52 -11.85 9.49
CA ALA A 123 8.00 -12.35 8.20
C ALA A 123 9.49 -12.70 8.23
N LEU A 124 10.35 -11.80 8.73
CA LEU A 124 11.80 -12.02 8.75
C LEU A 124 12.19 -13.21 9.64
N ARG A 125 11.53 -13.41 10.79
CA ARG A 125 11.79 -14.58 11.66
C ARG A 125 11.59 -15.91 10.94
N ARG A 126 10.69 -15.96 9.97
CA ARG A 126 10.37 -17.16 9.17
C ARG A 126 11.15 -17.24 7.87
N MET A 127 11.43 -16.11 7.24
CA MET A 127 12.13 -16.05 5.95
C MET A 127 13.65 -16.17 6.07
N ARG A 128 14.27 -15.54 7.09
CA ARG A 128 15.73 -15.54 7.26
C ARG A 128 16.35 -16.95 7.44
N PRO A 129 15.78 -17.86 8.25
CA PRO A 129 16.33 -19.23 8.36
C PRO A 129 16.39 -19.99 7.04
N ARG A 130 15.44 -19.69 6.13
CA ARG A 130 15.37 -20.29 4.79
C ARG A 130 16.12 -19.45 3.74
N ASN A 131 16.63 -18.29 4.13
CA ASN A 131 17.22 -17.26 3.27
C ASN A 131 16.38 -16.97 2.03
N LYS A 132 15.05 -16.94 2.17
CA LYS A 132 14.11 -16.78 1.05
C LYS A 132 12.82 -16.13 1.50
N GLY A 133 12.39 -15.12 0.76
CA GLY A 133 11.11 -14.44 0.98
C GLY A 133 11.08 -13.04 0.42
N VAL A 134 9.89 -12.48 0.34
CA VAL A 134 9.66 -11.11 -0.14
C VAL A 134 8.75 -10.37 0.84
N ILE A 135 9.14 -9.17 1.21
CA ILE A 135 8.33 -8.27 2.02
C ILE A 135 7.99 -7.03 1.17
N VAL A 136 6.71 -6.70 1.08
CA VAL A 136 6.23 -5.51 0.37
C VAL A 136 5.61 -4.54 1.37
N GLN A 137 6.14 -3.33 1.44
CA GLN A 137 5.62 -2.25 2.26
C GLN A 137 4.74 -1.33 1.42
N THR A 138 3.50 -1.13 1.82
CA THR A 138 2.62 -0.16 1.19
C THR A 138 2.86 1.23 1.76
N GLY A 139 3.63 2.02 1.03
CA GLY A 139 3.91 3.42 1.34
C GLY A 139 2.85 4.37 0.76
N SER A 140 3.22 5.63 0.69
CA SER A 140 2.40 6.73 0.17
C SER A 140 3.30 7.85 -0.36
N ALA A 141 2.80 8.70 -1.24
CA ALA A 141 3.41 10.01 -1.52
C ALA A 141 3.64 10.79 -0.22
N LEU A 142 2.78 10.55 0.78
CA LEU A 142 2.86 11.16 2.11
C LEU A 142 3.96 10.57 3.01
N ALA A 143 4.76 9.62 2.51
CA ALA A 143 6.03 9.21 3.14
C ALA A 143 7.21 10.14 2.76
N TYR A 144 6.95 11.12 1.91
CA TYR A 144 7.93 12.12 1.46
C TYR A 144 7.44 13.54 1.71
N ARG A 145 6.14 13.76 1.64
CA ARG A 145 5.51 15.05 1.82
C ARG A 145 4.29 14.96 2.73
N GLY A 146 4.30 15.64 3.87
CA GLY A 146 3.13 15.79 4.74
C GLY A 146 2.08 16.72 4.12
N ILE A 147 0.81 16.48 4.46
CA ILE A 147 -0.31 17.38 4.13
C ILE A 147 -1.04 17.75 5.43
N PRO A 148 -1.74 18.91 5.46
CA PRO A 148 -2.53 19.27 6.65
C PRO A 148 -3.58 18.22 6.99
N LEU A 149 -4.09 18.25 8.21
CA LEU A 149 -5.18 17.41 8.73
C LEU A 149 -4.85 15.91 8.92
N GLN A 150 -3.67 15.44 8.51
CA GLN A 150 -3.28 14.03 8.60
C GLN A 150 -1.88 13.85 9.23
N SER A 151 -1.56 14.61 10.27
CA SER A 151 -0.21 14.60 10.86
C SER A 151 0.22 13.23 11.36
N ALA A 152 -0.64 12.49 12.06
CA ALA A 152 -0.34 11.14 12.56
C ALA A 152 -0.06 10.14 11.43
N TYR A 153 -0.89 10.16 10.37
CA TYR A 153 -0.68 9.31 9.20
C TYR A 153 0.59 9.66 8.44
N CYS A 154 0.85 10.95 8.21
CA CYS A 154 2.07 11.41 7.54
C CYS A 154 3.32 11.01 8.32
N GLY A 155 3.33 11.20 9.64
CA GLY A 155 4.41 10.76 10.52
C GLY A 155 4.65 9.26 10.42
N ALA A 156 3.58 8.45 10.51
CA ALA A 156 3.65 7.00 10.37
C ALA A 156 4.21 6.55 9.00
N LYS A 157 3.79 7.17 7.90
CA LYS A 157 4.29 6.83 6.55
C LYS A 157 5.76 7.22 6.33
N HIS A 158 6.23 8.33 6.92
CA HIS A 158 7.65 8.67 6.94
C HIS A 158 8.45 7.65 7.77
N ALA A 159 7.93 7.25 8.95
CA ALA A 159 8.56 6.27 9.82
C ALA A 159 8.70 4.90 9.10
N ILE A 160 7.67 4.43 8.38
CA ILE A 160 7.76 3.20 7.58
C ILE A 160 8.90 3.27 6.57
N LYS A 161 9.09 4.42 5.90
CA LYS A 161 10.17 4.58 4.93
C LYS A 161 11.53 4.46 5.60
N GLY A 162 11.79 5.21 6.68
CA GLY A 162 13.07 5.17 7.41
C GLY A 162 13.37 3.79 7.99
N PHE A 163 12.39 3.16 8.63
CA PHE A 163 12.46 1.79 9.12
C PHE A 163 12.82 0.77 8.01
N THR A 164 12.14 0.86 6.87
CA THR A 164 12.38 -0.06 5.74
C THR A 164 13.79 0.12 5.16
N GLU A 165 14.30 1.34 5.12
CA GLU A 165 15.68 1.62 4.66
C GLU A 165 16.72 0.98 5.58
N SER A 166 16.52 1.09 6.90
CA SER A 166 17.40 0.45 7.90
C SER A 166 17.39 -1.07 7.74
N VAL A 167 16.23 -1.70 7.79
CA VAL A 167 16.12 -3.17 7.65
C VAL A 167 16.70 -3.67 6.33
N ARG A 168 16.53 -2.93 5.25
CA ARG A 168 17.13 -3.29 3.95
C ARG A 168 18.67 -3.34 4.02
N THR A 169 19.29 -2.36 4.68
CA THR A 169 20.76 -2.32 4.79
C THR A 169 21.27 -3.45 5.68
N GLU A 170 20.55 -3.84 6.72
CA GLU A 170 20.85 -5.04 7.51
C GLU A 170 20.80 -6.34 6.68
N LEU A 171 19.77 -6.49 5.84
CA LEU A 171 19.65 -7.64 4.94
C LEU A 171 20.80 -7.69 3.92
N LEU A 172 21.21 -6.54 3.39
CA LEU A 172 22.36 -6.43 2.47
C LEU A 172 23.67 -6.77 3.19
N HIS A 173 23.89 -6.28 4.40
CA HIS A 173 25.06 -6.61 5.22
C HIS A 173 25.14 -8.11 5.52
N ALA A 174 24.00 -8.73 5.81
CA ALA A 174 23.90 -10.17 6.07
C ALA A 174 23.94 -11.04 4.80
N HIS A 175 24.17 -10.47 3.62
CA HIS A 175 24.09 -11.15 2.31
C HIS A 175 22.81 -11.98 2.14
N SER A 176 21.69 -11.49 2.67
CA SER A 176 20.42 -12.21 2.64
C SER A 176 19.74 -12.13 1.28
N ASP A 177 19.15 -13.26 0.85
CA ASP A 177 18.30 -13.30 -0.34
C ASP A 177 16.87 -12.88 -0.07
N VAL A 178 16.49 -12.66 1.19
CA VAL A 178 15.21 -12.04 1.54
C VAL A 178 15.18 -10.62 1.00
N LYS A 179 14.12 -10.28 0.24
CA LYS A 179 13.96 -8.96 -0.38
C LYS A 179 12.89 -8.17 0.34
N ILE A 180 13.15 -6.87 0.50
CA ILE A 180 12.16 -5.91 0.99
C ILE A 180 12.03 -4.76 -0.02
N THR A 181 10.82 -4.48 -0.45
CA THR A 181 10.50 -3.41 -1.40
C THR A 181 9.35 -2.57 -0.91
N MET A 182 9.21 -1.35 -1.44
CA MET A 182 8.16 -0.42 -1.06
C MET A 182 7.38 0.04 -2.28
N VAL A 183 6.07 0.24 -2.12
CA VAL A 183 5.20 0.77 -3.18
C VAL A 183 4.55 2.06 -2.67
N GLN A 184 4.97 3.20 -3.21
CA GLN A 184 4.42 4.51 -2.85
C GLN A 184 3.15 4.77 -3.63
N LEU A 185 2.03 4.88 -2.91
CA LEU A 185 0.70 5.03 -3.50
C LEU A 185 0.30 6.50 -3.66
N PRO A 186 -0.52 6.81 -4.68
CA PRO A 186 -1.25 8.07 -4.82
C PRO A 186 -2.47 8.11 -3.91
N ALA A 187 -3.35 9.10 -4.12
CA ALA A 187 -4.71 9.08 -3.61
C ALA A 187 -5.51 7.94 -4.27
N VAL A 188 -6.12 7.09 -3.44
CA VAL A 188 -6.84 5.88 -3.88
C VAL A 188 -8.27 5.91 -3.37
N ASN A 189 -9.22 5.56 -4.23
CA ASN A 189 -10.64 5.42 -3.91
C ASN A 189 -10.89 4.17 -3.07
N THR A 190 -10.91 4.33 -1.77
CA THR A 190 -11.12 3.23 -0.81
C THR A 190 -12.19 3.59 0.21
N PRO A 191 -12.83 2.60 0.85
CA PRO A 191 -13.86 2.84 1.87
C PRO A 191 -13.39 3.66 3.08
N GLN A 192 -12.08 3.86 3.25
CA GLN A 192 -11.56 4.59 4.41
C GLN A 192 -12.17 5.97 4.57
N PHE A 193 -12.52 6.66 3.49
CA PHE A 193 -13.10 8.00 3.55
C PHE A 193 -14.52 8.02 4.09
N ASP A 194 -15.20 6.87 4.06
CA ASP A 194 -16.55 6.70 4.60
C ASP A 194 -16.52 6.33 6.10
N TRP A 195 -15.42 5.78 6.62
CA TRP A 195 -15.29 5.30 8.00
C TRP A 195 -14.13 5.88 8.81
N VAL A 196 -13.38 6.84 8.25
CA VAL A 196 -12.27 7.44 9.00
C VAL A 196 -12.78 8.34 10.12
N LEU A 197 -12.11 8.32 11.27
CA LEU A 197 -12.35 9.31 12.30
C LEU A 197 -12.00 10.70 11.78
N SER A 198 -13.00 11.58 11.75
CA SER A 198 -12.85 12.90 11.18
C SER A 198 -13.55 13.96 12.02
N ARG A 199 -12.85 15.09 12.24
CA ARG A 199 -13.40 16.32 12.83
C ARG A 199 -13.64 17.40 11.77
N LEU A 200 -13.58 17.01 10.49
CA LEU A 200 -13.92 17.92 9.39
C LEU A 200 -15.44 18.06 9.30
N GLY A 201 -15.94 19.25 9.09
CA GLY A 201 -17.39 19.48 8.93
C GLY A 201 -17.98 18.90 7.64
N ARG A 202 -17.12 18.38 6.74
CA ARG A 202 -17.46 17.84 5.42
C ARG A 202 -16.87 16.46 5.23
N HIS A 203 -17.45 15.69 4.31
CA HIS A 203 -16.98 14.35 3.98
C HIS A 203 -15.53 14.40 3.48
N PRO A 204 -14.60 13.67 4.13
CA PRO A 204 -13.23 13.56 3.68
C PRO A 204 -13.14 12.94 2.28
N GLN A 205 -12.16 13.37 1.49
CA GLN A 205 -11.93 12.79 0.16
C GLN A 205 -10.44 12.60 -0.11
N PRO A 206 -10.09 11.65 -0.99
CA PRO A 206 -8.73 11.55 -1.51
C PRO A 206 -8.40 12.78 -2.37
N VAL A 207 -7.18 13.34 -2.22
CA VAL A 207 -6.74 14.51 -3.02
C VAL A 207 -6.55 14.10 -4.48
N PRO A 208 -7.25 14.72 -5.43
CA PRO A 208 -7.12 14.37 -6.85
C PRO A 208 -5.69 14.58 -7.40
N PRO A 209 -5.27 13.78 -8.39
CA PRO A 209 -6.01 12.76 -9.12
C PRO A 209 -6.18 11.46 -8.32
N ILE A 210 -7.40 10.93 -8.31
CA ILE A 210 -7.78 9.72 -7.58
C ILE A 210 -7.61 8.51 -8.51
N PHE A 211 -7.16 7.39 -7.96
CA PHE A 211 -7.03 6.12 -8.69
C PHE A 211 -7.90 5.04 -8.06
N GLN A 212 -8.34 4.09 -8.87
CA GLN A 212 -9.02 2.90 -8.39
C GLN A 212 -8.07 1.99 -7.60
N PRO A 213 -8.57 1.22 -6.60
CA PRO A 213 -7.76 0.31 -5.78
C PRO A 213 -6.95 -0.69 -6.61
N GLU A 214 -7.48 -1.13 -7.74
CA GLU A 214 -6.84 -2.08 -8.65
C GLU A 214 -5.52 -1.54 -9.25
N VAL A 215 -5.39 -0.21 -9.43
CA VAL A 215 -4.14 0.39 -9.90
C VAL A 215 -3.03 0.21 -8.87
N ALA A 216 -3.36 0.45 -7.60
CA ALA A 216 -2.45 0.24 -6.47
C ALA A 216 -2.15 -1.26 -6.29
N ALA A 217 -3.18 -2.11 -6.32
CA ALA A 217 -3.06 -3.55 -6.12
C ALA A 217 -2.18 -4.21 -7.20
N ARG A 218 -2.37 -3.88 -8.48
CA ARG A 218 -1.49 -4.36 -9.57
C ARG A 218 -0.03 -3.97 -9.35
N ALA A 219 0.23 -2.78 -8.84
CA ALA A 219 1.60 -2.33 -8.57
C ALA A 219 2.22 -3.07 -7.37
N ILE A 220 1.44 -3.33 -6.32
CA ILE A 220 1.87 -4.08 -5.14
C ILE A 220 2.19 -5.54 -5.51
N VAL A 221 1.30 -6.21 -6.25
CA VAL A 221 1.52 -7.58 -6.70
C VAL A 221 2.71 -7.65 -7.67
N TYR A 222 2.85 -6.67 -8.57
CA TYR A 222 4.02 -6.58 -9.44
C TYR A 222 5.33 -6.42 -8.64
N ALA A 223 5.33 -5.62 -7.58
CA ALA A 223 6.49 -5.45 -6.71
C ALA A 223 6.84 -6.75 -5.96
N ALA A 224 5.85 -7.54 -5.55
CA ALA A 224 6.06 -8.87 -4.97
C ALA A 224 6.70 -9.85 -5.97
N GLU A 225 6.35 -9.78 -7.24
CA GLU A 225 6.94 -10.59 -8.31
C GLU A 225 8.32 -10.07 -8.78
N HIS A 226 8.64 -8.78 -8.54
CA HIS A 226 9.88 -8.11 -8.96
C HIS A 226 10.56 -7.35 -7.80
N PRO A 227 10.94 -8.02 -6.72
CA PRO A 227 11.34 -7.38 -5.46
C PRO A 227 12.77 -6.81 -5.45
N SER A 228 13.53 -6.95 -6.52
CA SER A 228 14.90 -6.43 -6.63
C SER A 228 14.97 -4.89 -6.63
N ARG A 229 13.88 -4.23 -7.00
CA ARG A 229 13.79 -2.79 -7.00
C ARG A 229 13.49 -2.28 -5.59
N ARG A 230 14.24 -1.26 -5.16
CA ARG A 230 14.08 -0.64 -3.84
C ARG A 230 12.67 -0.10 -3.61
N GLU A 231 12.09 0.55 -4.64
CA GLU A 231 10.85 1.30 -4.51
C GLU A 231 10.12 1.43 -5.85
N TYR A 232 8.80 1.39 -5.80
CA TYR A 232 7.89 1.64 -6.92
C TYR A 232 7.02 2.85 -6.61
N TRP A 233 6.92 3.79 -7.54
CA TRP A 233 6.01 4.93 -7.44
C TRP A 233 4.79 4.67 -8.32
N VAL A 234 3.61 4.88 -7.77
CA VAL A 234 2.32 4.64 -8.45
C VAL A 234 1.64 5.96 -8.72
N GLY A 235 1.39 6.24 -9.99
CA GLY A 235 0.77 7.49 -10.43
C GLY A 235 1.76 8.65 -10.64
N GLY A 236 1.48 9.46 -11.66
CA GLY A 236 2.30 10.65 -11.97
C GLY A 236 2.27 11.68 -10.85
N SER A 237 1.17 11.77 -10.09
CA SER A 237 1.05 12.64 -8.92
C SER A 237 2.03 12.26 -7.82
N THR A 238 2.18 10.98 -7.52
CA THR A 238 3.16 10.48 -6.55
C THR A 238 4.58 10.85 -6.97
N ALA A 239 4.94 10.62 -8.24
CA ALA A 239 6.24 10.98 -8.77
C ALA A 239 6.49 12.50 -8.68
N ALA A 240 5.50 13.31 -9.07
CA ALA A 240 5.59 14.76 -9.00
C ALA A 240 5.75 15.27 -7.56
N THR A 241 5.00 14.70 -6.60
CA THR A 241 5.10 15.05 -5.18
C THR A 241 6.49 14.73 -4.63
N ILE A 242 7.02 13.53 -4.89
CA ILE A 242 8.34 13.12 -4.38
C ILE A 242 9.47 13.95 -4.98
N ILE A 243 9.41 14.24 -6.28
CA ILE A 243 10.42 15.05 -6.96
C ILE A 243 10.30 16.51 -6.53
N GLY A 244 9.09 17.05 -6.51
CA GLY A 244 8.83 18.42 -6.11
C GLY A 244 9.30 18.72 -4.69
N GLU A 245 9.04 17.82 -3.74
CA GLU A 245 9.53 17.95 -2.35
C GLU A 245 11.04 18.04 -2.26
N ARG A 246 11.76 17.31 -3.11
CA ARG A 246 13.24 17.36 -3.14
C ARG A 246 13.79 18.64 -3.75
N ILE A 247 13.04 19.30 -4.63
CA ILE A 247 13.51 20.48 -5.38
C ILE A 247 13.06 21.79 -4.71
N ALA A 248 11.80 21.87 -4.27
CA ALA A 248 11.19 23.11 -3.83
C ALA A 248 10.21 22.93 -2.65
N PRO A 249 10.65 22.37 -1.50
CA PRO A 249 9.75 22.07 -0.37
C PRO A 249 9.00 23.30 0.13
N GLY A 250 9.66 24.46 0.25
CA GLY A 250 9.01 25.69 0.72
C GLY A 250 7.94 26.26 -0.22
N LEU A 251 7.98 25.96 -1.53
CA LEU A 251 6.90 26.32 -2.45
C LEU A 251 5.71 25.37 -2.25
N ILE A 252 5.97 24.10 -2.00
CA ILE A 252 4.92 23.12 -1.71
C ILE A 252 4.25 23.43 -0.37
N ASP A 253 5.00 23.88 0.65
CA ASP A 253 4.42 24.37 1.92
C ASP A 253 3.37 25.45 1.68
N ARG A 254 3.73 26.49 0.91
CA ARG A 254 2.83 27.61 0.61
C ARG A 254 1.62 27.17 -0.23
N TYR A 255 1.83 26.25 -1.17
CA TYR A 255 0.76 25.69 -2.00
C TYR A 255 -0.23 24.89 -1.14
N LEU A 256 0.28 23.95 -0.32
CA LEU A 256 -0.55 23.12 0.55
C LEU A 256 -1.21 23.91 1.68
N GLY A 257 -0.55 24.97 2.20
CA GLY A 257 -1.14 25.89 3.16
C GLY A 257 -2.39 26.61 2.61
N LYS A 258 -2.43 26.86 1.29
CA LYS A 258 -3.59 27.48 0.62
C LYS A 258 -4.66 26.49 0.18
N THR A 259 -4.26 25.30 -0.25
CA THR A 259 -5.16 24.37 -0.95
C THR A 259 -5.39 23.06 -0.20
N GLY A 260 -4.46 22.68 0.67
CA GLY A 260 -4.40 21.33 1.24
C GLY A 260 -5.58 20.97 2.14
N VAL A 261 -6.15 21.94 2.87
CA VAL A 261 -7.34 21.70 3.71
C VAL A 261 -8.59 21.46 2.84
N ASN A 262 -8.85 22.37 1.91
CA ASN A 262 -10.05 22.28 1.07
C ASN A 262 -10.01 21.13 0.08
N SER A 263 -8.84 20.75 -0.42
CA SER A 263 -8.70 19.63 -1.38
C SER A 263 -9.01 18.26 -0.76
N GLN A 264 -9.02 18.16 0.57
CA GLN A 264 -9.29 16.93 1.31
C GLN A 264 -10.75 16.78 1.74
N GLN A 265 -11.62 17.67 1.32
CA GLN A 265 -13.03 17.69 1.70
C GLN A 265 -13.91 17.82 0.46
N THR A 266 -15.07 17.14 0.50
CA THR A 266 -16.15 17.35 -0.49
C THR A 266 -17.06 18.51 -0.04
N ASP A 267 -18.09 18.80 -0.82
CA ASP A 267 -19.17 19.73 -0.41
C ASP A 267 -20.30 19.02 0.38
N GLU A 268 -20.20 17.70 0.54
CA GLU A 268 -21.18 16.89 1.26
C GLU A 268 -20.88 16.87 2.77
N LYS A 269 -21.90 16.63 3.57
CA LYS A 269 -21.75 16.44 5.01
C LYS A 269 -21.00 15.12 5.27
N GLN A 270 -20.22 15.10 6.36
CA GLN A 270 -19.54 13.88 6.79
C GLN A 270 -20.55 12.76 7.03
N PRO A 271 -20.28 11.53 6.55
CA PRO A 271 -21.08 10.36 6.91
C PRO A 271 -21.12 10.15 8.42
N THR A 272 -22.28 9.83 8.94
CA THR A 272 -22.43 9.39 10.33
C THR A 272 -22.24 7.90 10.39
N GLY A 273 -21.27 7.42 11.17
CA GLY A 273 -21.00 6.00 11.27
C GLY A 273 -19.87 5.68 12.25
N VAL A 274 -19.54 4.41 12.38
CA VAL A 274 -18.47 3.91 13.24
C VAL A 274 -17.11 4.30 12.65
N ALA A 275 -16.29 4.94 13.46
CA ALA A 275 -14.90 5.23 13.06
C ALA A 275 -14.06 3.96 13.17
N ASN A 276 -13.39 3.59 12.08
CA ASN A 276 -12.53 2.39 11.98
C ASN A 276 -11.17 2.54 12.73
N LEU A 277 -11.10 3.39 13.72
CA LEU A 277 -9.88 3.61 14.49
C LEU A 277 -9.72 2.56 15.59
N TRP A 278 -10.74 2.43 16.42
CA TRP A 278 -10.75 1.53 17.57
C TRP A 278 -11.37 0.18 17.23
N GLU A 279 -12.59 0.20 16.72
CA GLU A 279 -13.36 -0.97 16.34
C GLU A 279 -13.37 -1.12 14.80
N PRO A 280 -13.48 -2.35 14.28
CA PRO A 280 -13.61 -2.56 12.83
C PRO A 280 -14.96 -2.02 12.33
N ALA A 281 -14.94 -1.18 11.31
CA ALA A 281 -16.17 -0.69 10.68
C ALA A 281 -16.84 -1.74 9.79
N ASP A 282 -16.13 -2.80 9.45
CA ASP A 282 -16.55 -3.90 8.58
C ASP A 282 -16.90 -5.19 9.34
N GLU A 283 -17.30 -5.07 10.62
CA GLU A 283 -17.74 -6.22 11.42
C GLU A 283 -19.06 -6.80 10.90
N ASP A 284 -20.04 -5.93 10.70
CA ASP A 284 -21.40 -6.33 10.29
C ASP A 284 -21.67 -6.12 8.79
N ARG A 285 -20.74 -5.50 8.06
CA ARG A 285 -20.93 -5.11 6.67
C ARG A 285 -19.65 -5.21 5.85
N ASP A 286 -19.73 -5.85 4.67
CA ASP A 286 -18.66 -5.79 3.69
C ASP A 286 -18.68 -4.46 2.91
N TYR A 287 -17.58 -3.73 2.94
CA TYR A 287 -17.38 -2.49 2.17
C TYR A 287 -16.61 -2.73 0.87
N GLY A 288 -16.03 -3.89 0.66
CA GLY A 288 -15.29 -4.22 -0.54
C GLY A 288 -14.02 -3.38 -0.74
N ALA A 289 -13.60 -3.25 -1.99
CA ALA A 289 -12.38 -2.53 -2.35
C ALA A 289 -12.59 -1.03 -2.62
N HIS A 290 -13.76 -0.65 -3.15
CA HIS A 290 -14.06 0.70 -3.64
C HIS A 290 -14.71 1.58 -2.57
N GLY A 291 -14.34 2.86 -2.57
CA GLY A 291 -15.04 3.90 -1.83
C GLY A 291 -16.07 4.61 -2.71
N SER A 292 -16.56 5.75 -2.23
CA SER A 292 -17.64 6.52 -2.86
C SER A 292 -17.21 7.39 -4.07
N PHE A 293 -15.94 7.31 -4.52
CA PHE A 293 -15.38 8.20 -5.54
C PHE A 293 -15.17 7.56 -6.91
N ASP A 294 -15.90 6.52 -7.27
CA ASP A 294 -15.73 5.75 -8.53
C ASP A 294 -15.76 6.62 -9.77
N ARG A 295 -16.74 7.53 -9.88
CA ARG A 295 -16.92 8.41 -11.05
C ARG A 295 -15.74 9.36 -11.28
N ARG A 296 -14.93 9.63 -10.25
CA ARG A 296 -13.81 10.57 -10.27
C ARG A 296 -12.45 9.86 -10.31
N SER A 297 -12.45 8.53 -10.28
CA SER A 297 -11.25 7.71 -10.14
C SER A 297 -10.79 7.14 -11.48
N LYS A 298 -9.47 7.09 -11.66
CA LYS A 298 -8.82 6.55 -12.85
C LYS A 298 -8.51 5.06 -12.64
N ASP A 299 -8.87 4.23 -13.62
CA ASP A 299 -8.62 2.78 -13.63
C ASP A 299 -7.24 2.38 -14.18
N ARG A 300 -6.48 3.34 -14.75
CA ARG A 300 -5.17 3.13 -15.37
C ARG A 300 -4.19 4.25 -15.01
N SER A 301 -2.90 3.92 -15.06
CA SER A 301 -1.81 4.87 -14.92
C SER A 301 -0.73 4.62 -15.96
N LEU A 302 -0.55 5.56 -16.88
CA LEU A 302 0.52 5.52 -17.88
C LEU A 302 1.90 5.46 -17.19
N GLN A 303 2.08 6.20 -16.10
CA GLN A 303 3.35 6.22 -15.36
C GLN A 303 3.68 4.83 -14.80
N VAL A 304 2.69 4.10 -14.26
CA VAL A 304 2.88 2.72 -13.79
C VAL A 304 3.29 1.81 -14.94
N TRP A 305 2.60 1.89 -16.06
CA TRP A 305 2.91 1.10 -17.24
C TRP A 305 4.34 1.35 -17.73
N LEU A 306 4.75 2.61 -17.88
CA LEU A 306 6.11 2.99 -18.26
C LEU A 306 7.14 2.46 -17.25
N SER A 307 6.87 2.59 -15.95
CA SER A 307 7.75 2.12 -14.88
C SER A 307 7.96 0.61 -14.89
N GLN A 308 6.91 -0.17 -15.18
CA GLN A 308 6.96 -1.63 -15.26
C GLN A 308 7.60 -2.15 -16.55
N ASN A 309 7.51 -1.40 -17.64
CA ASN A 309 8.07 -1.77 -18.96
C ASN A 309 9.38 -1.05 -19.30
N ARG A 310 10.00 -0.34 -18.35
CA ARG A 310 11.20 0.50 -18.57
C ARG A 310 12.36 -0.22 -19.27
N THR A 311 12.65 -1.48 -18.92
CA THR A 311 13.72 -2.26 -19.53
C THR A 311 13.43 -2.62 -20.98
N ARG A 312 12.17 -2.98 -21.29
CA ARG A 312 11.71 -3.23 -22.66
C ARG A 312 11.76 -1.96 -23.51
N LEU A 313 11.32 -0.83 -22.95
CA LEU A 313 11.38 0.47 -23.62
C LEU A 313 12.81 0.94 -23.84
N ALA A 314 13.70 0.77 -22.86
CA ALA A 314 15.12 1.09 -23.02
C ALA A 314 15.77 0.21 -24.11
N ALA A 315 15.49 -1.08 -24.14
CA ALA A 315 15.97 -1.98 -25.19
C ALA A 315 15.46 -1.57 -26.58
N ALA A 316 14.17 -1.24 -26.70
CA ALA A 316 13.59 -0.76 -27.96
C ALA A 316 14.22 0.55 -28.44
N LEU A 317 14.47 1.50 -27.54
CA LEU A 317 15.16 2.76 -27.88
C LEU A 317 16.60 2.54 -28.32
N LEU A 318 17.33 1.63 -27.69
CA LEU A 318 18.69 1.28 -28.08
C LEU A 318 18.74 0.63 -29.46
N THR A 319 17.84 -0.30 -29.76
CA THR A 319 17.76 -0.93 -31.09
C THR A 319 17.40 0.06 -32.18
N THR A 320 16.48 0.98 -31.95
CA THR A 320 16.14 2.04 -32.92
C THR A 320 17.30 3.02 -33.13
N ALA A 321 18.02 3.39 -32.06
CA ALA A 321 19.17 4.28 -32.17
C ALA A 321 20.34 3.62 -32.95
N THR A 322 20.63 2.35 -32.70
CA THR A 322 21.67 1.60 -33.45
C THR A 322 21.28 1.42 -34.93
N ALA A 323 20.02 1.10 -35.20
CA ALA A 323 19.55 1.00 -36.60
C ALA A 323 19.65 2.35 -37.34
N ALA A 324 19.31 3.45 -36.68
CA ALA A 324 19.41 4.80 -37.26
C ALA A 324 20.89 5.20 -37.56
N LEU A 325 21.81 4.84 -36.64
CA LEU A 325 23.23 5.06 -36.82
C LEU A 325 23.79 4.22 -37.99
N ALA A 326 23.40 2.96 -38.10
CA ALA A 326 23.80 2.08 -39.21
C ALA A 326 23.31 2.62 -40.56
N LEU A 327 22.06 3.06 -40.65
CA LEU A 327 21.47 3.69 -41.87
C LEU A 327 22.18 4.99 -42.26
N ARG A 328 22.64 5.79 -41.27
CA ARG A 328 23.42 7.00 -41.53
C ARG A 328 24.83 6.67 -42.06
N ALA A 329 25.45 5.61 -41.55
CA ALA A 329 26.78 5.17 -41.96
C ALA A 329 26.76 4.62 -43.40
N THR A 330 25.72 3.90 -43.82
CA THR A 330 25.54 3.37 -45.19
C THR A 330 25.23 4.48 -46.21
N ARG A 331 24.56 5.56 -45.79
CA ARG A 331 24.28 6.72 -46.68
C ARG A 331 25.49 7.66 -46.90
N ARG A 332 26.55 7.51 -46.12
CA ARG A 332 27.79 8.31 -46.27
C ARG A 332 28.89 7.61 -47.05
N ARG A 333 28.66 6.39 -47.48
CA ARG A 333 29.46 5.67 -48.46
C ARG A 333 28.81 5.72 -49.84
#